data_9cd392188e17e2e48aef3e4c04f6d5dc
#
_entry.id   9cd392188e17e2e48aef3e4c04f6d5dc
#
_cell.length_a   1.000
_cell.length_b   1.000
_cell.length_c   1.000
_cell.angle_alpha   90.00
_cell.angle_beta   90.00
_cell.angle_gamma   90.00
#
_symmetry.space_group_name_H-M   'P 1'
#
loop_
_entity.id
_entity.type
_entity.pdbx_description
1 polymer ?
#
loop_
_entity_poly.entity_id
_entity_poly.type
_entity_poly.pdbx_seq_one_letter_code
_entity_poly.pdbx_strand_id
1 'polypeptide(L)'
;MEQKAQTEKINRQKMPEQNVSSRIRTFSEVPLGYDPQTAQKEATRCIQCKNPKCVEGCPVGIDIPAFIKLIKEGKFLEAIYKIKEKNALPAVCGRVCPQEDQCEKMCLLGVKGEPVGIGNLERFAADYEYTQPLAEAKIPVKSTGKKVAVVGAGPSGLTVAADLALLGHEVTIFEALHESGGVLIYGIPEFRLPKAIVKREVEYLKSLGVKIFTDMIIGKIFTVDELFERGFEAVYLGVGAGLPVFMGIPGENLNGILSANEFLTRVNLMKGYEFPDADTPVYVGNQVAVIGGGNVAMDCARTSLRLGAKQVTVLYRRSRREMPARLDEVIRAEEEGIIFHYLTNPIRYLANEQNWVKGIECIRMELTEPDNSGRRNVVPIAGSEQILDFDTVLVAVGAGANPVLSSTTPDLKLNSKGYYIADPATGLTSKPRVYAGGDIVTGSATVISAMGAGRCSAQAIHKMLMGIKDAPAEG
;
A
#
# COMPACT_ATOMS: atom_id res chain seq x y z
N MET A 1 41.10 35.00 14.67
CA MET A 1 39.68 35.12 14.45
C MET A 1 39.28 34.12 13.36
N GLU A 2 38.88 32.93 13.76
CA GLU A 2 38.36 31.94 12.80
C GLU A 2 36.98 32.39 12.36
N GLN A 3 36.84 32.67 11.06
CA GLN A 3 35.54 32.89 10.43
C GLN A 3 34.76 31.56 10.53
N LYS A 4 33.72 31.50 11.39
CA LYS A 4 32.70 30.48 11.33
C LYS A 4 32.09 30.58 9.93
N ALA A 5 32.44 29.61 9.08
CA ALA A 5 31.76 29.40 7.81
C ALA A 5 30.25 29.25 8.13
N GLN A 6 29.43 30.20 7.72
CA GLN A 6 27.98 30.06 7.69
C GLN A 6 27.70 28.89 6.75
N THR A 7 27.39 27.74 7.31
CA THR A 7 26.89 26.60 6.53
C THR A 7 25.59 27.03 5.89
N GLU A 8 25.59 27.23 4.60
CA GLU A 8 24.43 27.60 3.80
C GLU A 8 23.31 26.57 4.05
N LYS A 9 22.15 27.04 4.48
CA LYS A 9 21.02 26.16 4.82
C LYS A 9 20.51 25.47 3.56
N ILE A 10 20.78 24.19 3.39
CA ILE A 10 20.31 23.40 2.26
C ILE A 10 18.80 23.17 2.41
N ASN A 11 18.01 23.63 1.44
CA ASN A 11 16.58 23.37 1.37
C ASN A 11 16.31 21.91 0.94
N ARG A 12 15.11 21.40 1.30
CA ARG A 12 14.63 20.09 0.84
C ARG A 12 14.67 20.03 -0.70
N GLN A 13 15.24 18.95 -1.23
CA GLN A 13 15.26 18.75 -2.66
C GLN A 13 13.87 18.27 -3.12
N LYS A 14 13.34 18.90 -4.15
CA LYS A 14 12.05 18.49 -4.73
C LYS A 14 12.23 17.22 -5.55
N MET A 15 11.23 16.34 -5.51
CA MET A 15 11.15 15.20 -6.40
C MET A 15 10.88 15.70 -7.83
N PRO A 16 11.73 15.37 -8.83
CA PRO A 16 11.42 15.67 -10.22
C PRO A 16 10.18 14.89 -10.65
N GLU A 17 9.30 15.55 -11.41
CA GLU A 17 8.06 14.95 -11.89
C GLU A 17 7.84 15.24 -13.36
N GLN A 18 7.06 14.36 -14.01
CA GLN A 18 6.56 14.65 -15.36
C GLN A 18 5.67 15.89 -15.35
N ASN A 19 5.75 16.67 -16.41
CA ASN A 19 4.91 17.85 -16.58
C ASN A 19 3.41 17.44 -16.68
N VAL A 20 2.52 18.25 -16.14
CA VAL A 20 1.09 17.95 -16.01
C VAL A 20 0.45 17.58 -17.36
N SER A 21 0.73 18.36 -18.42
CA SER A 21 0.13 18.14 -19.75
C SER A 21 0.56 16.81 -20.40
N SER A 22 1.71 16.28 -20.01
CA SER A 22 2.22 14.98 -20.46
C SER A 22 1.68 13.85 -19.61
N ARG A 23 1.78 14.00 -18.27
CA ARG A 23 1.46 12.91 -17.33
C ARG A 23 0.00 12.49 -17.33
N ILE A 24 -0.94 13.38 -17.69
CA ILE A 24 -2.37 13.03 -17.83
C ILE A 24 -2.70 12.16 -19.04
N ARG A 25 -1.74 11.93 -19.95
CA ARG A 25 -1.92 11.17 -21.20
C ARG A 25 -1.14 9.86 -21.23
N THR A 26 -0.49 9.52 -20.13
CA THR A 26 0.36 8.33 -20.05
C THR A 26 0.19 7.62 -18.72
N PHE A 27 0.45 6.32 -18.73
CA PHE A 27 0.56 5.51 -17.52
C PHE A 27 2.00 5.38 -17.00
N SER A 28 2.97 6.04 -17.63
CA SER A 28 4.35 6.08 -17.13
C SER A 28 4.45 6.72 -15.75
N GLU A 29 5.42 6.29 -14.95
CA GLU A 29 5.61 6.77 -13.56
C GLU A 29 5.75 8.29 -13.50
N VAL A 30 4.97 8.96 -12.66
CA VAL A 30 4.92 10.42 -12.57
C VAL A 30 6.14 11.00 -11.86
N PRO A 31 6.54 10.56 -10.66
CA PRO A 31 7.81 10.98 -10.06
C PRO A 31 8.99 10.31 -10.77
N LEU A 32 10.03 11.07 -11.10
CA LEU A 32 11.16 10.60 -11.91
C LEU A 32 12.34 10.05 -11.09
N GLY A 33 12.34 10.25 -9.77
CA GLY A 33 13.45 9.85 -8.91
C GLY A 33 14.55 10.91 -8.80
N TYR A 34 15.43 10.76 -7.82
CA TYR A 34 16.63 11.60 -7.69
C TYR A 34 17.77 11.06 -8.54
N ASP A 35 18.57 11.96 -9.09
CA ASP A 35 19.92 11.64 -9.55
C ASP A 35 20.91 11.53 -8.35
N PRO A 36 22.11 10.98 -8.55
CA PRO A 36 23.10 10.82 -7.46
C PRO A 36 23.46 12.12 -6.75
N GLN A 37 23.57 13.22 -7.47
CA GLN A 37 23.96 14.51 -6.90
C GLN A 37 22.84 15.10 -6.03
N THR A 38 21.61 15.05 -6.51
CA THR A 38 20.42 15.45 -5.76
C THR A 38 20.23 14.62 -4.51
N ALA A 39 20.41 13.28 -4.61
CA ALA A 39 20.33 12.38 -3.47
C ALA A 39 21.40 12.68 -2.40
N GLN A 40 22.66 12.87 -2.79
CA GLN A 40 23.72 13.23 -1.85
C GLN A 40 23.46 14.59 -1.19
N LYS A 41 22.98 15.58 -1.95
CA LYS A 41 22.63 16.90 -1.44
C LYS A 41 21.49 16.82 -0.42
N GLU A 42 20.42 16.06 -0.70
CA GLU A 42 19.34 15.83 0.28
C GLU A 42 19.85 15.07 1.51
N ALA A 43 20.69 14.06 1.32
CA ALA A 43 21.26 13.27 2.41
C ALA A 43 22.11 14.12 3.38
N THR A 44 22.78 15.20 2.91
CA THR A 44 23.55 16.10 3.77
C THR A 44 22.69 16.87 4.78
N ARG A 45 21.38 16.98 4.55
CA ARG A 45 20.45 17.62 5.49
C ARG A 45 20.25 16.81 6.76
N CYS A 46 20.47 15.49 6.72
CA CYS A 46 20.30 14.62 7.88
C CYS A 46 21.33 14.95 8.97
N ILE A 47 20.84 15.36 10.14
CA ILE A 47 21.67 15.76 11.29
C ILE A 47 22.18 14.58 12.13
N GLN A 48 21.92 13.34 11.70
CA GLN A 48 22.40 12.11 12.37
C GLN A 48 22.07 12.09 13.88
N CYS A 49 20.77 12.19 14.22
CA CYS A 49 20.28 12.27 15.59
C CYS A 49 20.77 11.10 16.46
N LYS A 50 21.16 11.35 17.71
CA LYS A 50 21.52 10.29 18.67
C LYS A 50 20.33 9.35 18.96
N ASN A 51 19.12 9.92 19.06
CA ASN A 51 17.86 9.19 19.25
C ASN A 51 16.94 9.50 18.04
N PRO A 52 17.04 8.75 16.94
CA PRO A 52 16.40 9.07 15.69
C PRO A 52 14.91 8.69 15.71
N LYS A 53 14.04 9.65 16.02
CA LYS A 53 12.57 9.45 16.05
C LYS A 53 12.00 8.96 14.71
N CYS A 54 12.66 9.27 13.61
CA CYS A 54 12.25 8.75 12.29
C CYS A 54 12.29 7.21 12.21
N VAL A 55 13.17 6.54 12.96
CA VAL A 55 13.20 5.08 13.05
C VAL A 55 11.96 4.54 13.77
N GLU A 56 11.55 5.20 14.86
CA GLU A 56 10.32 4.84 15.60
C GLU A 56 9.06 5.07 14.73
N GLY A 57 9.09 6.05 13.83
CA GLY A 57 8.03 6.32 12.86
C GLY A 57 7.97 5.34 11.70
N CYS A 58 8.94 4.42 11.56
CA CYS A 58 8.95 3.41 10.50
C CYS A 58 8.40 2.08 11.03
N PRO A 59 7.28 1.55 10.50
CA PRO A 59 6.68 0.31 10.97
C PRO A 59 7.56 -0.93 10.91
N VAL A 60 8.62 -0.92 10.08
CA VAL A 60 9.62 -2.02 10.00
C VAL A 60 10.94 -1.67 10.68
N GLY A 61 11.10 -0.45 11.20
CA GLY A 61 12.27 -0.02 11.96
C GLY A 61 13.57 0.05 11.15
N ILE A 62 13.53 0.64 9.94
CA ILE A 62 14.73 0.88 9.13
C ILE A 62 15.71 1.80 9.89
N ASP A 63 16.99 1.47 9.89
CA ASP A 63 18.05 2.36 10.40
C ASP A 63 18.27 3.54 9.44
N ILE A 64 17.33 4.52 9.54
CA ILE A 64 17.26 5.65 8.62
C ILE A 64 18.53 6.51 8.63
N PRO A 65 19.10 6.90 9.79
CA PRO A 65 20.34 7.66 9.80
C PRO A 65 21.50 6.95 9.12
N ALA A 66 21.61 5.63 9.31
CA ALA A 66 22.70 4.85 8.74
C ALA A 66 22.65 4.80 7.21
N PHE A 67 21.49 4.48 6.61
CA PHE A 67 21.43 4.43 5.14
C PHE A 67 21.58 5.83 4.51
N ILE A 68 21.07 6.89 5.15
CA ILE A 68 21.23 8.26 4.66
C ILE A 68 22.70 8.70 4.73
N LYS A 69 23.43 8.31 5.78
CA LYS A 69 24.87 8.55 5.89
C LYS A 69 25.62 7.90 4.72
N LEU A 70 25.29 6.65 4.39
CA LEU A 70 25.90 5.94 3.26
C LEU A 70 25.61 6.63 1.92
N ILE A 71 24.38 7.13 1.71
CA ILE A 71 24.06 7.94 0.51
C ILE A 71 24.90 9.21 0.46
N LYS A 72 25.02 9.93 1.58
CA LYS A 72 25.87 11.13 1.68
C LYS A 72 27.32 10.85 1.30
N GLU A 73 27.84 9.68 1.68
CA GLU A 73 29.21 9.23 1.38
C GLU A 73 29.38 8.67 -0.05
N GLY A 74 28.31 8.61 -0.86
CA GLY A 74 28.34 8.03 -2.21
C GLY A 74 28.33 6.50 -2.24
N LYS A 75 28.09 5.83 -1.11
CA LYS A 75 28.04 4.37 -0.95
C LYS A 75 26.64 3.84 -1.18
N PHE A 76 26.14 3.98 -2.40
CA PHE A 76 24.71 3.75 -2.72
C PHE A 76 24.29 2.29 -2.59
N LEU A 77 25.16 1.34 -2.97
CA LEU A 77 24.88 -0.10 -2.79
C LEU A 77 24.87 -0.51 -1.31
N GLU A 78 25.79 0.02 -0.52
CA GLU A 78 25.78 -0.23 0.92
C GLU A 78 24.53 0.35 1.58
N ALA A 79 24.03 1.49 1.07
CA ALA A 79 22.80 2.10 1.57
C ALA A 79 21.57 1.20 1.34
N ILE A 80 21.40 0.62 0.15
CA ILE A 80 20.28 -0.29 -0.10
C ILE A 80 20.41 -1.58 0.70
N TYR A 81 21.61 -2.13 0.88
CA TYR A 81 21.79 -3.30 1.74
C TYR A 81 21.43 -3.01 3.20
N LYS A 82 21.72 -1.79 3.67
CA LYS A 82 21.32 -1.35 5.00
C LYS A 82 19.79 -1.24 5.15
N ILE A 83 19.10 -0.77 4.13
CA ILE A 83 17.64 -0.74 4.11
C ILE A 83 17.08 -2.18 4.12
N LYS A 84 17.62 -3.07 3.30
CA LYS A 84 17.18 -4.47 3.16
C LYS A 84 17.35 -5.32 4.43
N GLU A 85 18.15 -4.91 5.41
CA GLU A 85 18.17 -5.55 6.73
C GLU A 85 16.79 -5.54 7.43
N LYS A 86 15.93 -4.56 7.07
CA LYS A 86 14.64 -4.32 7.70
C LYS A 86 13.47 -4.23 6.73
N ASN A 87 13.70 -3.99 5.47
CA ASN A 87 12.67 -3.78 4.47
C ASN A 87 12.90 -4.68 3.26
N ALA A 88 11.99 -5.64 3.05
CA ALA A 88 12.04 -6.57 1.93
C ALA A 88 11.58 -5.96 0.59
N LEU A 89 10.91 -4.80 0.60
CA LEU A 89 10.32 -4.16 -0.59
C LEU A 89 10.69 -2.66 -0.66
N PRO A 90 11.98 -2.30 -0.65
CA PRO A 90 12.40 -0.89 -0.52
C PRO A 90 11.99 -0.03 -1.70
N ALA A 91 12.02 -0.56 -2.93
CA ALA A 91 11.61 0.19 -4.11
C ALA A 91 10.11 0.51 -4.12
N VAL A 92 9.28 -0.35 -3.53
CA VAL A 92 7.85 -0.12 -3.31
C VAL A 92 7.66 0.93 -2.22
N CYS A 93 8.29 0.76 -1.05
CA CYS A 93 8.10 1.64 0.10
C CYS A 93 8.53 3.09 -0.20
N GLY A 94 9.65 3.30 -0.88
CA GLY A 94 10.11 4.62 -1.29
C GLY A 94 9.11 5.37 -2.21
N ARG A 95 8.20 4.62 -2.90
CA ARG A 95 7.17 5.18 -3.79
C ARG A 95 5.82 5.40 -3.11
N VAL A 96 5.38 4.47 -2.25
CA VAL A 96 3.97 4.42 -1.82
C VAL A 96 3.73 4.63 -0.34
N CYS A 97 4.77 4.61 0.51
CA CYS A 97 4.60 4.93 1.94
C CYS A 97 4.09 6.36 2.12
N PRO A 98 3.18 6.61 3.05
CA PRO A 98 2.82 7.97 3.48
C PRO A 98 3.87 8.50 4.48
N GLN A 99 5.05 8.83 3.96
CA GLN A 99 6.20 9.23 4.79
C GLN A 99 5.87 10.48 5.63
N GLU A 100 5.02 11.35 5.11
CA GLU A 100 4.48 12.55 5.77
C GLU A 100 3.72 12.24 7.08
N ASP A 101 3.22 11.02 7.22
CA ASP A 101 2.52 10.54 8.43
C ASP A 101 3.36 9.57 9.27
N GLN A 102 4.52 9.18 8.78
CA GLN A 102 5.38 8.14 9.37
C GLN A 102 6.79 8.69 9.69
N CYS A 103 7.81 8.22 8.98
CA CYS A 103 9.20 8.55 9.28
C CYS A 103 9.53 10.05 9.11
N GLU A 104 9.02 10.71 8.07
CA GLU A 104 9.26 12.13 7.82
C GLU A 104 8.54 13.02 8.85
N LYS A 105 7.32 12.65 9.27
CA LYS A 105 6.59 13.33 10.36
C LYS A 105 7.39 13.39 11.65
N MET A 106 8.18 12.35 11.93
CA MET A 106 8.99 12.24 13.15
C MET A 106 10.39 12.87 13.00
N CYS A 107 10.71 13.43 11.82
CA CYS A 107 12.00 14.06 11.58
C CYS A 107 12.10 15.39 12.34
N LEU A 108 13.18 15.57 13.14
CA LEU A 108 13.38 16.79 13.94
C LEU A 108 13.48 18.06 13.09
N LEU A 109 13.97 17.97 11.86
CA LEU A 109 14.01 19.11 10.95
C LEU A 109 12.61 19.60 10.56
N GLY A 110 11.61 18.72 10.56
CA GLY A 110 10.22 19.05 10.29
C GLY A 110 9.56 19.94 11.35
N VAL A 111 10.13 20.03 12.56
CA VAL A 111 9.59 20.87 13.65
C VAL A 111 9.69 22.37 13.33
N LYS A 112 10.77 22.79 12.67
CA LYS A 112 11.06 24.23 12.35
C LYS A 112 11.29 24.46 10.85
N GLY A 113 10.95 23.50 10.01
CA GLY A 113 11.17 23.58 8.57
C GLY A 113 10.66 22.35 7.88
N GLU A 114 11.34 21.91 6.81
CA GLU A 114 10.98 20.72 6.07
C GLU A 114 11.79 19.50 6.55
N PRO A 115 11.15 18.34 6.75
CA PRO A 115 11.85 17.10 7.09
C PRO A 115 12.82 16.69 5.96
N VAL A 116 13.74 15.78 6.26
CA VAL A 116 14.53 15.12 5.22
C VAL A 116 13.61 14.29 4.33
N GLY A 117 13.84 14.29 3.02
CA GLY A 117 13.11 13.47 2.04
C GLY A 117 13.50 11.99 2.16
N ILE A 118 13.11 11.35 3.27
CA ILE A 118 13.52 9.99 3.63
C ILE A 118 13.04 8.98 2.59
N GLY A 119 11.76 9.06 2.20
CA GLY A 119 11.22 8.17 1.18
C GLY A 119 11.84 8.35 -0.20
N ASN A 120 12.18 9.60 -0.56
CA ASN A 120 12.87 9.88 -1.81
C ASN A 120 14.29 9.29 -1.83
N LEU A 121 14.99 9.32 -0.70
CA LEU A 121 16.32 8.72 -0.54
C LEU A 121 16.25 7.18 -0.51
N GLU A 122 15.24 6.60 0.12
CA GLU A 122 14.98 5.16 0.09
C GLU A 122 14.72 4.68 -1.34
N ARG A 123 13.84 5.39 -2.07
CA ARG A 123 13.59 5.14 -3.48
C ARG A 123 14.87 5.23 -4.31
N PHE A 124 15.66 6.29 -4.13
CA PHE A 124 16.91 6.47 -4.85
C PHE A 124 17.85 5.28 -4.66
N ALA A 125 18.05 4.82 -3.42
CA ALA A 125 18.93 3.69 -3.13
C ALA A 125 18.46 2.41 -3.82
N ALA A 126 17.14 2.15 -3.82
CA ALA A 126 16.54 1.00 -4.49
C ALA A 126 16.65 1.09 -6.02
N ASP A 127 16.35 2.26 -6.59
CA ASP A 127 16.46 2.49 -8.04
C ASP A 127 17.92 2.39 -8.52
N TYR A 128 18.88 2.84 -7.70
CA TYR A 128 20.32 2.71 -7.99
C TYR A 128 20.75 1.24 -8.07
N GLU A 129 20.30 0.39 -7.12
CA GLU A 129 20.57 -1.05 -7.19
C GLU A 129 20.07 -1.65 -8.52
N TYR A 130 18.95 -1.14 -9.05
CA TYR A 130 18.40 -1.62 -10.31
C TYR A 130 19.24 -1.28 -11.54
N THR A 131 20.13 -0.30 -11.44
CA THR A 131 21.11 0.00 -12.50
C THR A 131 22.30 -0.95 -12.50
N GLN A 132 22.47 -1.75 -11.44
CA GLN A 132 23.56 -2.71 -11.31
C GLN A 132 23.13 -4.09 -11.81
N PRO A 133 24.06 -4.92 -12.28
CA PRO A 133 23.80 -6.33 -12.52
C PRO A 133 23.20 -6.97 -11.26
N LEU A 134 22.19 -7.82 -11.44
CA LEU A 134 21.62 -8.59 -10.34
C LEU A 134 22.76 -9.35 -9.63
N ALA A 135 23.14 -8.86 -8.47
CA ALA A 135 23.98 -9.68 -7.60
C ALA A 135 23.17 -10.90 -7.22
N GLU A 136 23.62 -12.09 -7.61
CA GLU A 136 23.05 -13.32 -7.07
C GLU A 136 23.14 -13.22 -5.54
N ALA A 137 22.00 -13.21 -4.87
CA ALA A 137 21.94 -13.21 -3.42
C ALA A 137 22.38 -14.59 -2.91
N LYS A 138 23.68 -14.90 -3.05
CA LYS A 138 24.31 -16.06 -2.40
C LYS A 138 24.47 -15.75 -0.92
N ILE A 139 23.37 -15.71 -0.18
CA ILE A 139 23.43 -15.78 1.26
C ILE A 139 23.48 -17.29 1.58
N PRO A 140 24.60 -17.83 2.03
CA PRO A 140 24.67 -19.22 2.45
C PRO A 140 23.96 -19.35 3.79
N VAL A 141 22.63 -19.47 3.74
CA VAL A 141 21.83 -19.69 4.94
C VAL A 141 21.75 -21.20 5.18
N LYS A 142 22.14 -21.65 6.37
CA LYS A 142 22.01 -23.04 6.75
C LYS A 142 20.53 -23.41 6.80
N SER A 143 20.10 -24.38 5.99
CA SER A 143 18.72 -24.86 6.00
C SER A 143 18.31 -25.34 7.40
N THR A 144 17.13 -24.95 7.84
CA THR A 144 16.52 -25.44 9.07
C THR A 144 15.72 -26.74 8.83
N GLY A 145 15.42 -27.09 7.58
CA GLY A 145 14.52 -28.16 7.20
C GLY A 145 13.05 -27.90 7.51
N LYS A 146 12.69 -26.73 8.03
CA LYS A 146 11.34 -26.35 8.44
C LYS A 146 10.56 -25.76 7.25
N LYS A 147 9.31 -26.18 7.05
CA LYS A 147 8.45 -25.75 5.95
C LYS A 147 7.33 -24.83 6.42
N VAL A 148 7.22 -23.68 5.77
CA VAL A 148 6.17 -22.70 6.07
C VAL A 148 5.35 -22.38 4.84
N ALA A 149 4.03 -22.44 4.98
CA ALA A 149 3.09 -21.97 3.97
C ALA A 149 2.71 -20.52 4.23
N VAL A 150 2.73 -19.70 3.19
CA VAL A 150 2.26 -18.32 3.20
C VAL A 150 1.08 -18.22 2.23
N VAL A 151 -0.07 -17.77 2.72
CA VAL A 151 -1.28 -17.61 1.92
C VAL A 151 -1.46 -16.13 1.59
N GLY A 152 -1.28 -15.80 0.31
CA GLY A 152 -1.29 -14.44 -0.23
C GLY A 152 0.11 -13.86 -0.46
N ALA A 153 0.37 -13.39 -1.69
CA ALA A 153 1.60 -12.74 -2.12
C ALA A 153 1.51 -11.20 -2.08
N GLY A 154 0.70 -10.64 -1.18
CA GLY A 154 0.66 -9.21 -0.90
C GLY A 154 1.87 -8.77 -0.05
N PRO A 155 1.99 -7.46 0.29
CA PRO A 155 3.13 -6.91 1.02
C PRO A 155 3.48 -7.66 2.31
N SER A 156 2.45 -8.05 3.06
CA SER A 156 2.62 -8.80 4.32
C SER A 156 3.20 -10.20 4.08
N GLY A 157 2.62 -10.96 3.14
CA GLY A 157 3.07 -12.32 2.81
C GLY A 157 4.48 -12.34 2.19
N LEU A 158 4.77 -11.40 1.27
CA LEU A 158 6.10 -11.26 0.69
C LEU A 158 7.17 -10.98 1.76
N THR A 159 6.83 -10.12 2.76
CA THR A 159 7.76 -9.82 3.86
C THR A 159 8.01 -11.04 4.75
N VAL A 160 6.93 -11.78 5.14
CA VAL A 160 7.08 -13.02 5.90
C VAL A 160 7.96 -14.01 5.17
N ALA A 161 7.72 -14.18 3.86
CA ALA A 161 8.46 -15.13 3.06
C ALA A 161 9.95 -14.77 2.94
N ALA A 162 10.27 -13.48 2.73
CA ALA A 162 11.65 -13.00 2.68
C ALA A 162 12.37 -13.22 4.03
N ASP A 163 11.76 -12.76 5.13
CA ASP A 163 12.36 -12.86 6.46
C ASP A 163 12.60 -14.34 6.87
N LEU A 164 11.65 -15.23 6.60
CA LEU A 164 11.79 -16.66 6.91
C LEU A 164 12.79 -17.37 6.00
N ALA A 165 12.86 -17.03 4.72
CA ALA A 165 13.86 -17.58 3.81
C ALA A 165 15.27 -17.17 4.21
N LEU A 166 15.47 -15.91 4.63
CA LEU A 166 16.73 -15.42 5.17
C LEU A 166 17.14 -16.10 6.50
N LEU A 167 16.19 -16.68 7.22
CA LEU A 167 16.42 -17.49 8.43
C LEU A 167 16.60 -18.99 8.12
N GLY A 168 16.61 -19.39 6.84
CA GLY A 168 16.87 -20.77 6.39
C GLY A 168 15.66 -21.68 6.34
N HIS A 169 14.46 -21.18 6.43
CA HIS A 169 13.23 -21.96 6.29
C HIS A 169 12.87 -22.17 4.82
N GLU A 170 12.22 -23.31 4.52
CA GLU A 170 11.62 -23.59 3.21
C GLU A 170 10.25 -22.90 3.14
N VAL A 171 10.13 -21.83 2.35
CA VAL A 171 8.90 -21.06 2.25
C VAL A 171 8.20 -21.28 0.92
N THR A 172 6.90 -21.51 0.99
CA THR A 172 6.03 -21.62 -0.18
C THR A 172 4.88 -20.62 -0.05
N ILE A 173 4.73 -19.72 -1.03
CA ILE A 173 3.62 -18.80 -1.14
C ILE A 173 2.55 -19.40 -2.07
N PHE A 174 1.29 -19.29 -1.63
CA PHE A 174 0.10 -19.60 -2.42
C PHE A 174 -0.67 -18.31 -2.67
N GLU A 175 -0.74 -17.88 -3.93
CA GLU A 175 -1.40 -16.65 -4.36
C GLU A 175 -2.66 -16.97 -5.16
N ALA A 176 -3.77 -16.32 -4.84
CA ALA A 176 -5.05 -16.55 -5.50
C ALA A 176 -5.12 -15.99 -6.92
N LEU A 177 -4.39 -14.91 -7.18
CA LEU A 177 -4.33 -14.26 -8.50
C LEU A 177 -3.21 -14.84 -9.36
N HIS A 178 -3.23 -14.55 -10.65
CA HIS A 178 -2.21 -15.00 -11.61
C HIS A 178 -0.89 -14.22 -11.53
N GLU A 179 -0.83 -13.13 -10.74
CA GLU A 179 0.37 -12.32 -10.52
C GLU A 179 0.57 -12.09 -9.00
N SER A 180 1.84 -12.12 -8.58
CA SER A 180 2.24 -11.87 -7.19
C SER A 180 2.39 -10.39 -6.91
N GLY A 181 1.99 -9.94 -5.73
CA GLY A 181 2.09 -8.55 -5.28
C GLY A 181 0.82 -8.04 -4.59
N GLY A 182 -0.30 -8.75 -4.73
CA GLY A 182 -1.57 -8.32 -4.14
C GLY A 182 -1.93 -6.90 -4.58
N VAL A 183 -2.28 -6.02 -3.62
CA VAL A 183 -2.67 -4.63 -3.90
C VAL A 183 -1.61 -3.82 -4.67
N LEU A 184 -0.34 -4.19 -4.61
CA LEU A 184 0.73 -3.53 -5.38
C LEU A 184 0.54 -3.73 -6.89
N ILE A 185 -0.07 -4.83 -7.29
CA ILE A 185 -0.34 -5.16 -8.69
C ILE A 185 -1.75 -4.73 -9.10
N TYR A 186 -2.79 -5.17 -8.36
CA TYR A 186 -4.16 -4.91 -8.80
C TYR A 186 -4.68 -3.53 -8.40
N GLY A 187 -4.18 -2.93 -7.30
CA GLY A 187 -4.78 -1.73 -6.72
C GLY A 187 -4.05 -0.44 -7.06
N ILE A 188 -2.71 -0.42 -7.01
CA ILE A 188 -1.93 0.80 -7.22
C ILE A 188 -1.64 0.98 -8.73
N PRO A 189 -1.98 2.14 -9.33
CA PRO A 189 -1.76 2.37 -10.76
C PRO A 189 -0.29 2.38 -11.19
N GLU A 190 -0.05 2.04 -12.46
CA GLU A 190 1.27 2.02 -13.09
C GLU A 190 2.02 3.35 -12.94
N PHE A 191 1.33 4.48 -13.07
CA PHE A 191 1.94 5.82 -12.94
C PHE A 191 2.36 6.20 -11.51
N ARG A 192 2.00 5.39 -10.48
CA ARG A 192 2.47 5.52 -9.09
C ARG A 192 3.47 4.43 -8.70
N LEU A 193 3.22 3.21 -9.17
CA LEU A 193 4.04 2.04 -8.89
C LEU A 193 4.12 1.16 -10.14
N PRO A 194 5.15 1.30 -10.96
CA PRO A 194 5.36 0.46 -12.13
C PRO A 194 5.40 -1.02 -11.75
N LYS A 195 4.67 -1.87 -12.49
CA LYS A 195 4.59 -3.30 -12.18
C LYS A 195 5.91 -4.03 -12.36
N ALA A 196 6.79 -3.50 -13.21
CA ALA A 196 8.16 -3.99 -13.35
C ALA A 196 8.95 -3.92 -12.03
N ILE A 197 8.71 -2.87 -11.20
CA ILE A 197 9.31 -2.74 -9.88
C ILE A 197 8.84 -3.88 -8.97
N VAL A 198 7.54 -4.12 -8.89
CA VAL A 198 6.97 -5.19 -8.05
C VAL A 198 7.48 -6.57 -8.50
N LYS A 199 7.52 -6.82 -9.80
CA LYS A 199 8.07 -8.07 -10.36
C LYS A 199 9.52 -8.28 -9.95
N ARG A 200 10.34 -7.25 -9.98
CA ARG A 200 11.75 -7.34 -9.59
C ARG A 200 11.92 -7.65 -8.10
N GLU A 201 11.10 -7.06 -7.23
CA GLU A 201 11.10 -7.41 -5.80
C GLU A 201 10.66 -8.87 -5.59
N VAL A 202 9.68 -9.37 -6.34
CA VAL A 202 9.25 -10.77 -6.28
C VAL A 202 10.35 -11.71 -6.79
N GLU A 203 11.06 -11.38 -7.86
CA GLU A 203 12.21 -12.16 -8.36
C GLU A 203 13.36 -12.20 -7.34
N TYR A 204 13.58 -11.12 -6.60
CA TYR A 204 14.53 -11.15 -5.48
C TYR A 204 14.13 -12.21 -4.44
N LEU A 205 12.85 -12.30 -4.05
CA LEU A 205 12.38 -13.33 -3.12
C LEU A 205 12.58 -14.74 -3.68
N LYS A 206 12.32 -14.95 -4.98
CA LYS A 206 12.58 -16.25 -5.65
C LYS A 206 14.06 -16.61 -5.60
N SER A 207 14.96 -15.61 -5.74
CA SER A 207 16.41 -15.83 -5.63
C SER A 207 16.85 -16.26 -4.22
N LEU A 208 16.06 -15.95 -3.18
CA LEU A 208 16.24 -16.47 -1.82
C LEU A 208 15.75 -17.92 -1.64
N GLY A 209 15.17 -18.53 -2.67
CA GLY A 209 14.64 -19.90 -2.62
C GLY A 209 13.15 -20.00 -2.28
N VAL A 210 12.42 -18.86 -2.21
CA VAL A 210 10.97 -18.86 -1.99
C VAL A 210 10.26 -19.43 -3.21
N LYS A 211 9.39 -20.42 -3.00
CA LYS A 211 8.52 -20.98 -4.04
C LYS A 211 7.22 -20.20 -4.07
N ILE A 212 6.74 -19.85 -5.25
CA ILE A 212 5.48 -19.11 -5.41
C ILE A 212 4.60 -19.84 -6.42
N PHE A 213 3.39 -20.16 -6.01
CA PHE A 213 2.35 -20.73 -6.85
C PHE A 213 1.20 -19.75 -6.96
N THR A 214 0.92 -19.31 -8.18
CA THR A 214 -0.24 -18.47 -8.52
C THR A 214 -1.47 -19.32 -8.83
N ASP A 215 -2.64 -18.68 -8.95
CA ASP A 215 -3.93 -19.34 -9.21
C ASP A 215 -4.31 -20.38 -8.15
N MET A 216 -3.83 -20.21 -6.92
CA MET A 216 -3.99 -21.11 -5.79
C MET A 216 -4.87 -20.50 -4.71
N ILE A 217 -6.18 -20.72 -4.80
CA ILE A 217 -7.15 -20.19 -3.84
C ILE A 217 -7.23 -21.12 -2.63
N ILE A 218 -6.48 -20.83 -1.56
CA ILE A 218 -6.58 -21.57 -0.31
C ILE A 218 -7.95 -21.31 0.33
N GLY A 219 -8.58 -22.38 0.82
CA GLY A 219 -9.99 -22.43 1.19
C GLY A 219 -10.90 -22.93 0.07
N LYS A 220 -10.34 -23.16 -1.16
CA LYS A 220 -11.05 -23.81 -2.27
C LYS A 220 -10.28 -25.00 -2.81
N ILE A 221 -8.99 -24.83 -3.12
CA ILE A 221 -8.12 -25.91 -3.64
C ILE A 221 -7.59 -26.76 -2.50
N PHE A 222 -7.10 -26.10 -1.43
CA PHE A 222 -6.69 -26.73 -0.18
C PHE A 222 -7.26 -25.93 0.99
N THR A 223 -7.61 -26.61 2.06
CA THR A 223 -7.88 -26.02 3.36
C THR A 223 -6.58 -25.73 4.12
N VAL A 224 -6.65 -24.98 5.21
CA VAL A 224 -5.49 -24.75 6.10
C VAL A 224 -5.01 -26.08 6.72
N ASP A 225 -5.92 -26.99 7.06
CA ASP A 225 -5.57 -28.30 7.65
C ASP A 225 -4.85 -29.18 6.63
N GLU A 226 -5.29 -29.22 5.37
CA GLU A 226 -4.59 -29.94 4.30
C GLU A 226 -3.19 -29.39 4.02
N LEU A 227 -2.90 -28.11 4.30
CA LEU A 227 -1.52 -27.62 4.24
C LEU A 227 -0.64 -28.28 5.31
N PHE A 228 -1.15 -28.46 6.53
CA PHE A 228 -0.43 -29.22 7.57
C PHE A 228 -0.21 -30.69 7.19
N GLU A 229 -1.22 -31.36 6.61
CA GLU A 229 -1.10 -32.72 6.09
C GLU A 229 -0.04 -32.84 4.99
N ARG A 230 0.19 -31.78 4.22
CA ARG A 230 1.24 -31.68 3.19
C ARG A 230 2.63 -31.39 3.76
N GLY A 231 2.75 -31.35 5.08
CA GLY A 231 4.02 -31.24 5.79
C GLY A 231 4.48 -29.80 6.09
N PHE A 232 3.62 -28.80 5.90
CA PHE A 232 3.93 -27.46 6.43
C PHE A 232 3.79 -27.47 7.96
N GLU A 233 4.72 -26.82 8.64
CA GLU A 233 4.77 -26.80 10.10
C GLU A 233 4.16 -25.52 10.70
N ALA A 234 4.06 -24.47 9.89
CA ALA A 234 3.33 -23.23 10.18
C ALA A 234 2.65 -22.69 8.94
N VAL A 235 1.56 -21.93 9.14
CA VAL A 235 0.81 -21.25 8.07
C VAL A 235 0.69 -19.77 8.43
N TYR A 236 1.00 -18.89 7.47
CA TYR A 236 0.76 -17.46 7.58
C TYR A 236 -0.36 -17.03 6.64
N LEU A 237 -1.33 -16.26 7.14
CA LEU A 237 -2.49 -15.77 6.40
C LEU A 237 -2.34 -14.27 6.13
N GLY A 238 -1.89 -13.93 4.91
CA GLY A 238 -1.71 -12.56 4.43
C GLY A 238 -2.67 -12.23 3.27
N VAL A 239 -3.93 -12.67 3.35
CA VAL A 239 -4.91 -12.62 2.25
C VAL A 239 -5.52 -11.24 1.99
N GLY A 240 -5.15 -10.23 2.79
CA GLY A 240 -5.60 -8.84 2.62
C GLY A 240 -7.10 -8.64 2.87
N ALA A 241 -7.61 -7.47 2.45
CA ALA A 241 -9.03 -7.09 2.52
C ALA A 241 -9.45 -6.51 1.17
N GLY A 242 -9.94 -7.37 0.29
CA GLY A 242 -10.26 -7.03 -1.10
C GLY A 242 -11.75 -7.06 -1.44
N LEU A 243 -12.64 -7.39 -0.49
CA LEU A 243 -14.08 -7.40 -0.74
C LEU A 243 -14.62 -5.96 -0.80
N PRO A 244 -15.18 -5.51 -1.93
CA PRO A 244 -15.67 -4.13 -2.05
C PRO A 244 -16.77 -3.82 -1.04
N VAL A 245 -16.73 -2.61 -0.48
CA VAL A 245 -17.82 -2.05 0.32
C VAL A 245 -18.57 -1.05 -0.54
N PHE A 246 -19.89 -1.18 -0.56
CA PHE A 246 -20.81 -0.28 -1.23
C PHE A 246 -21.53 0.62 -0.22
N MET A 247 -22.24 1.64 -0.70
CA MET A 247 -22.87 2.62 0.19
C MET A 247 -24.21 2.16 0.75
N GLY A 248 -24.86 1.17 0.11
CA GLY A 248 -26.18 0.68 0.47
C GLY A 248 -27.30 1.67 0.17
N ILE A 249 -27.17 2.49 -0.87
CA ILE A 249 -28.14 3.50 -1.28
C ILE A 249 -28.90 3.06 -2.54
N PRO A 250 -30.13 3.60 -2.78
CA PRO A 250 -30.92 3.21 -3.94
C PRO A 250 -30.19 3.44 -5.27
N GLY A 251 -30.33 2.48 -6.20
CA GLY A 251 -29.75 2.55 -7.54
C GLY A 251 -28.31 2.03 -7.65
N GLU A 252 -27.75 1.48 -6.61
CA GLU A 252 -26.33 1.03 -6.58
C GLU A 252 -26.01 -0.13 -7.52
N ASN A 253 -27.03 -0.81 -8.05
CA ASN A 253 -26.93 -1.89 -9.04
C ASN A 253 -27.07 -1.43 -10.50
N LEU A 254 -27.12 -0.13 -10.77
CA LEU A 254 -27.18 0.40 -12.13
C LEU A 254 -25.89 0.14 -12.90
N ASN A 255 -26.00 -0.03 -14.22
CA ASN A 255 -24.85 -0.07 -15.10
C ASN A 255 -24.06 1.25 -15.00
N GLY A 256 -22.75 1.17 -15.14
CA GLY A 256 -21.86 2.32 -15.01
C GLY A 256 -21.44 2.64 -13.56
N ILE A 257 -21.93 1.88 -12.56
CA ILE A 257 -21.45 1.95 -11.18
C ILE A 257 -20.53 0.77 -10.90
N LEU A 258 -19.31 1.05 -10.54
CA LEU A 258 -18.27 0.06 -10.29
C LEU A 258 -17.65 0.28 -8.91
N SER A 259 -17.24 -0.80 -8.25
CA SER A 259 -16.34 -0.65 -7.12
C SER A 259 -14.95 -0.21 -7.59
N ALA A 260 -14.25 0.54 -6.76
CA ALA A 260 -12.86 0.94 -7.04
C ALA A 260 -11.95 -0.29 -7.25
N ASN A 261 -12.17 -1.36 -6.48
CA ASN A 261 -11.39 -2.60 -6.62
C ASN A 261 -11.59 -3.26 -7.98
N GLU A 262 -12.83 -3.34 -8.46
CA GLU A 262 -13.12 -3.89 -9.78
C GLU A 262 -12.48 -3.05 -10.89
N PHE A 263 -12.69 -1.74 -10.84
CA PHE A 263 -12.14 -0.81 -11.82
C PHE A 263 -10.60 -0.88 -11.87
N LEU A 264 -9.94 -0.74 -10.72
CA LEU A 264 -8.48 -0.76 -10.65
C LEU A 264 -7.89 -2.15 -11.00
N THR A 265 -8.56 -3.24 -10.65
CA THR A 265 -8.13 -4.59 -11.05
C THR A 265 -8.15 -4.75 -12.57
N ARG A 266 -9.23 -4.31 -13.23
CA ARG A 266 -9.31 -4.33 -14.71
C ARG A 266 -8.21 -3.48 -15.35
N VAL A 267 -7.94 -2.30 -14.79
CA VAL A 267 -6.92 -1.39 -15.34
C VAL A 267 -5.51 -1.91 -15.08
N ASN A 268 -5.19 -2.26 -13.84
CA ASN A 268 -3.81 -2.52 -13.42
C ASN A 268 -3.39 -3.98 -13.65
N LEU A 269 -4.15 -4.95 -13.08
CA LEU A 269 -3.82 -6.37 -13.18
C LEU A 269 -4.08 -6.92 -14.58
N MET A 270 -5.23 -6.55 -15.17
CA MET A 270 -5.63 -7.00 -16.50
C MET A 270 -5.15 -6.07 -17.62
N LYS A 271 -4.37 -5.03 -17.26
CA LYS A 271 -3.76 -4.06 -18.19
C LYS A 271 -4.76 -3.38 -19.14
N GLY A 272 -5.97 -3.09 -18.66
CA GLY A 272 -7.03 -2.51 -19.49
C GLY A 272 -6.65 -1.17 -20.17
N TYR A 273 -5.62 -0.48 -19.68
CA TYR A 273 -5.07 0.71 -20.32
C TYR A 273 -4.24 0.43 -21.61
N GLU A 274 -3.89 -0.84 -21.86
CA GLU A 274 -3.22 -1.31 -23.08
C GLU A 274 -4.20 -1.91 -24.10
N PHE A 275 -5.52 -1.86 -23.84
CA PHE A 275 -6.52 -2.36 -24.79
C PHE A 275 -6.41 -1.61 -26.14
N PRO A 276 -6.44 -2.29 -27.33
CA PRO A 276 -6.76 -3.71 -27.54
C PRO A 276 -5.55 -4.67 -27.50
N ASP A 277 -4.34 -4.22 -27.18
CA ASP A 277 -3.17 -5.08 -27.06
C ASP A 277 -3.30 -6.03 -25.86
N ALA A 278 -4.03 -5.62 -24.81
CA ALA A 278 -4.50 -6.46 -23.73
C ALA A 278 -5.98 -6.83 -23.93
N ASP A 279 -6.39 -8.02 -23.44
CA ASP A 279 -7.70 -8.60 -23.72
C ASP A 279 -8.89 -7.95 -22.97
N THR A 280 -8.63 -7.16 -21.93
CA THR A 280 -9.67 -6.64 -21.04
C THR A 280 -10.02 -5.19 -21.35
N PRO A 281 -11.22 -4.91 -21.93
CA PRO A 281 -11.68 -3.53 -22.11
C PRO A 281 -12.10 -2.90 -20.79
N VAL A 282 -11.84 -1.60 -20.64
CA VAL A 282 -12.33 -0.81 -19.52
C VAL A 282 -13.18 0.33 -20.06
N TYR A 283 -14.44 0.35 -19.64
CA TYR A 283 -15.33 1.46 -19.97
C TYR A 283 -15.15 2.60 -18.96
N VAL A 284 -14.94 3.79 -19.47
CA VAL A 284 -14.97 5.05 -18.71
C VAL A 284 -15.75 6.07 -19.51
N GLY A 285 -16.79 6.65 -18.91
CA GLY A 285 -17.60 7.67 -19.53
C GLY A 285 -16.93 9.04 -19.60
N ASN A 286 -17.70 10.04 -20.00
CA ASN A 286 -17.20 11.41 -20.09
C ASN A 286 -17.20 12.14 -18.74
N GLN A 287 -18.22 11.88 -17.90
CA GLN A 287 -18.45 12.54 -16.60
C GLN A 287 -18.33 11.49 -15.50
N VAL A 288 -17.19 11.41 -14.85
CA VAL A 288 -16.92 10.37 -13.84
C VAL A 288 -17.03 10.94 -12.44
N ALA A 289 -17.82 10.30 -11.59
CA ALA A 289 -17.82 10.53 -10.14
C ALA A 289 -16.95 9.48 -9.45
N VAL A 290 -16.10 9.92 -8.51
CA VAL A 290 -15.38 9.03 -7.59
C VAL A 290 -15.82 9.33 -6.17
N ILE A 291 -16.37 8.34 -5.49
CA ILE A 291 -16.90 8.52 -4.13
C ILE A 291 -15.86 8.02 -3.11
N GLY A 292 -15.29 8.95 -2.37
CA GLY A 292 -14.27 8.64 -1.35
C GLY A 292 -13.18 9.69 -1.26
N GLY A 293 -12.31 9.60 -0.25
CA GLY A 293 -11.23 10.57 -0.01
C GLY A 293 -9.89 9.93 0.34
N GLY A 294 -9.76 8.60 0.15
CA GLY A 294 -8.51 7.87 0.40
C GLY A 294 -7.63 7.75 -0.85
N ASN A 295 -6.46 7.10 -0.70
CA ASN A 295 -5.53 6.85 -1.81
C ASN A 295 -6.20 6.13 -2.98
N VAL A 296 -7.08 5.16 -2.70
CA VAL A 296 -7.83 4.42 -3.73
C VAL A 296 -8.72 5.34 -4.56
N ALA A 297 -9.35 6.35 -3.93
CA ALA A 297 -10.15 7.34 -4.65
C ALA A 297 -9.29 8.21 -5.57
N MET A 298 -8.10 8.63 -5.10
CA MET A 298 -7.13 9.37 -5.93
C MET A 298 -6.64 8.52 -7.11
N ASP A 299 -6.37 7.24 -6.86
CA ASP A 299 -5.99 6.28 -7.89
C ASP A 299 -7.07 6.12 -8.95
N CYS A 300 -8.34 5.95 -8.55
CA CYS A 300 -9.48 5.87 -9.46
C CYS A 300 -9.65 7.16 -10.28
N ALA A 301 -9.60 8.33 -9.63
CA ALA A 301 -9.81 9.61 -10.28
C ALA A 301 -8.74 9.90 -11.34
N ARG A 302 -7.48 9.74 -10.97
CA ARG A 302 -6.34 9.98 -11.86
C ARG A 302 -6.26 8.95 -12.99
N THR A 303 -6.67 7.71 -12.73
CA THR A 303 -6.78 6.65 -13.74
C THR A 303 -7.89 6.95 -14.75
N SER A 304 -9.08 7.37 -14.28
CA SER A 304 -10.20 7.72 -15.16
C SER A 304 -9.86 8.84 -16.14
N LEU A 305 -9.12 9.86 -15.67
CA LEU A 305 -8.66 10.94 -16.51
C LEU A 305 -7.73 10.42 -17.64
N ARG A 306 -6.79 9.51 -17.30
CA ARG A 306 -5.86 8.88 -18.26
C ARG A 306 -6.55 7.97 -19.26
N LEU A 307 -7.67 7.38 -18.90
CA LEU A 307 -8.50 6.57 -19.78
C LEU A 307 -9.46 7.40 -20.66
N GLY A 308 -9.41 8.74 -20.58
CA GLY A 308 -10.12 9.62 -21.51
C GLY A 308 -11.39 10.27 -20.96
N ALA A 309 -11.68 10.18 -19.66
CA ALA A 309 -12.76 10.96 -19.06
C ALA A 309 -12.54 12.46 -19.33
N LYS A 310 -13.61 13.18 -19.72
CA LYS A 310 -13.54 14.63 -19.96
C LYS A 310 -13.51 15.41 -18.65
N GLN A 311 -14.25 14.93 -17.67
CA GLN A 311 -14.30 15.51 -16.34
C GLN A 311 -14.36 14.40 -15.29
N VAL A 312 -13.56 14.54 -14.25
CA VAL A 312 -13.56 13.64 -13.09
C VAL A 312 -13.84 14.47 -11.84
N THR A 313 -14.81 14.05 -11.04
CA THR A 313 -15.20 14.73 -9.80
C THR A 313 -15.13 13.77 -8.64
N VAL A 314 -14.39 14.14 -7.61
CA VAL A 314 -14.30 13.41 -6.34
C VAL A 314 -15.40 13.95 -5.40
N LEU A 315 -16.28 13.08 -4.96
CA LEU A 315 -17.31 13.38 -3.96
C LEU A 315 -16.82 12.89 -2.60
N TYR A 316 -16.60 13.82 -1.67
CA TYR A 316 -16.10 13.48 -0.35
C TYR A 316 -16.96 14.10 0.76
N ARG A 317 -17.45 13.25 1.68
CA ARG A 317 -18.37 13.67 2.74
C ARG A 317 -17.79 14.56 3.83
N ARG A 318 -16.43 14.68 3.91
CA ARG A 318 -15.72 15.58 4.84
C ARG A 318 -15.01 16.70 4.08
N SER A 319 -14.20 17.48 4.78
CA SER A 319 -13.40 18.53 4.15
C SER A 319 -12.05 18.00 3.65
N ARG A 320 -11.34 18.83 2.90
CA ARG A 320 -9.99 18.55 2.41
C ARG A 320 -9.03 18.13 3.53
N ARG A 321 -9.18 18.73 4.73
CA ARG A 321 -8.31 18.47 5.89
C ARG A 321 -8.46 17.04 6.43
N GLU A 322 -9.66 16.46 6.34
CA GLU A 322 -9.96 15.12 6.82
C GLU A 322 -9.73 14.02 5.77
N MET A 323 -9.18 14.36 4.59
CA MET A 323 -8.84 13.35 3.58
C MET A 323 -7.70 12.44 4.08
N PRO A 324 -7.89 11.11 4.05
CA PRO A 324 -6.84 10.17 4.43
C PRO A 324 -5.87 9.83 3.28
N ALA A 325 -6.08 10.41 2.09
CA ALA A 325 -5.15 10.25 0.97
C ALA A 325 -3.84 11.00 1.25
N ARG A 326 -2.74 10.50 0.71
CA ARG A 326 -1.45 11.19 0.72
C ARG A 326 -1.59 12.60 0.13
N LEU A 327 -0.99 13.58 0.81
CA LEU A 327 -1.09 14.98 0.39
C LEU A 327 -0.57 15.19 -1.04
N ASP A 328 0.56 14.57 -1.40
CA ASP A 328 1.12 14.64 -2.75
C ASP A 328 0.15 14.13 -3.82
N GLU A 329 -0.60 13.06 -3.53
CA GLU A 329 -1.58 12.49 -4.48
C GLU A 329 -2.80 13.39 -4.65
N VAL A 330 -3.23 14.08 -3.58
CA VAL A 330 -4.30 15.09 -3.65
C VAL A 330 -3.85 16.30 -4.48
N ILE A 331 -2.64 16.81 -4.23
CA ILE A 331 -2.06 17.93 -4.98
C ILE A 331 -1.95 17.57 -6.47
N ARG A 332 -1.42 16.39 -6.78
CA ARG A 332 -1.31 15.91 -8.17
C ARG A 332 -2.67 15.79 -8.86
N ALA A 333 -3.69 15.32 -8.13
CA ALA A 333 -5.05 15.23 -8.64
C ALA A 333 -5.64 16.63 -8.94
N GLU A 334 -5.43 17.60 -8.05
CA GLU A 334 -5.83 19.00 -8.25
C GLU A 334 -5.10 19.62 -9.47
N GLU A 335 -3.79 19.42 -9.59
CA GLU A 335 -3.00 19.90 -10.75
C GLU A 335 -3.44 19.26 -12.07
N GLU A 336 -3.86 17.99 -12.05
CA GLU A 336 -4.37 17.25 -13.21
C GLU A 336 -5.80 17.68 -13.61
N GLY A 337 -6.44 18.61 -12.86
CA GLY A 337 -7.76 19.18 -13.18
C GLY A 337 -8.93 18.37 -12.62
N ILE A 338 -8.70 17.47 -11.67
CA ILE A 338 -9.77 16.75 -10.96
C ILE A 338 -10.51 17.73 -10.05
N ILE A 339 -11.84 17.70 -10.11
CA ILE A 339 -12.73 18.55 -9.31
C ILE A 339 -13.03 17.87 -7.99
N PHE A 340 -13.06 18.63 -6.90
CA PHE A 340 -13.40 18.12 -5.57
C PHE A 340 -14.67 18.78 -5.03
N HIS A 341 -15.68 17.97 -4.76
CA HIS A 341 -16.86 18.38 -4.00
C HIS A 341 -16.73 17.85 -2.57
N TYR A 342 -16.21 18.70 -1.71
CA TYR A 342 -16.12 18.43 -0.28
C TYR A 342 -17.48 18.60 0.41
N LEU A 343 -17.64 17.99 1.58
CA LEU A 343 -18.87 18.05 2.36
C LEU A 343 -20.09 17.63 1.55
N THR A 344 -19.92 16.62 0.68
CA THR A 344 -20.95 16.14 -0.24
C THR A 344 -21.05 14.63 -0.15
N ASN A 345 -22.24 14.12 0.12
CA ASN A 345 -22.50 12.69 0.27
C ASN A 345 -23.62 12.23 -0.66
N PRO A 346 -23.40 11.19 -1.47
CA PRO A 346 -24.45 10.56 -2.28
C PRO A 346 -25.55 9.96 -1.39
N ILE A 347 -26.81 10.08 -1.84
CA ILE A 347 -27.99 9.49 -1.19
C ILE A 347 -28.81 8.61 -2.12
N ARG A 348 -28.67 8.76 -3.43
CA ARG A 348 -29.35 7.94 -4.44
C ARG A 348 -28.67 8.07 -5.79
N TYR A 349 -28.61 6.99 -6.57
CA TYR A 349 -28.22 7.00 -7.98
C TYR A 349 -29.45 7.07 -8.88
N LEU A 350 -29.34 7.80 -9.99
CA LEU A 350 -30.42 8.04 -10.93
C LEU A 350 -30.16 7.29 -12.23
N ALA A 351 -31.20 6.55 -12.71
CA ALA A 351 -31.11 5.77 -13.94
C ALA A 351 -31.60 6.55 -15.17
N ASN A 352 -31.05 6.23 -16.34
CA ASN A 352 -31.68 6.49 -17.62
C ASN A 352 -32.63 5.32 -18.03
N GLU A 353 -33.20 5.40 -19.21
CA GLU A 353 -34.15 4.38 -19.74
C GLU A 353 -33.49 3.00 -19.98
N GLN A 354 -32.18 2.93 -20.12
CA GLN A 354 -31.38 1.71 -20.33
C GLN A 354 -30.82 1.13 -19.02
N ASN A 355 -31.29 1.56 -17.86
CA ASN A 355 -30.75 1.20 -16.54
C ASN A 355 -29.25 1.54 -16.39
N TRP A 356 -28.77 2.60 -17.02
CA TRP A 356 -27.44 3.13 -16.84
C TRP A 356 -27.49 4.35 -15.93
N VAL A 357 -26.45 4.54 -15.11
CA VAL A 357 -26.36 5.75 -14.27
C VAL A 357 -26.30 7.00 -15.15
N LYS A 358 -27.09 8.01 -14.82
CA LYS A 358 -27.10 9.33 -15.46
C LYS A 358 -26.81 10.46 -14.51
N GLY A 359 -26.80 10.19 -13.21
CA GLY A 359 -26.55 11.20 -12.19
C GLY A 359 -26.67 10.65 -10.78
N ILE A 360 -26.29 11.48 -9.83
CA ILE A 360 -26.28 11.19 -8.40
C ILE A 360 -27.04 12.30 -7.67
N GLU A 361 -27.99 11.93 -6.85
CA GLU A 361 -28.56 12.83 -5.86
C GLU A 361 -27.66 12.84 -4.64
N CYS A 362 -27.15 14.02 -4.29
CA CYS A 362 -26.23 14.25 -3.18
C CYS A 362 -26.85 15.19 -2.17
N ILE A 363 -26.45 15.06 -0.91
CA ILE A 363 -26.78 15.98 0.18
C ILE A 363 -25.52 16.65 0.70
N ARG A 364 -25.62 17.91 1.10
CA ARG A 364 -24.49 18.60 1.75
C ARG A 364 -24.35 18.14 3.19
N MET A 365 -23.10 18.11 3.65
CA MET A 365 -22.73 17.66 4.99
C MET A 365 -22.14 18.81 5.81
N GLU A 366 -22.26 18.70 7.11
CA GLU A 366 -21.60 19.59 8.07
C GLU A 366 -20.72 18.74 9.00
N LEU A 367 -19.52 19.26 9.34
CA LEU A 367 -18.60 18.61 10.27
C LEU A 367 -19.06 18.85 11.70
N THR A 368 -19.14 17.78 12.49
CA THR A 368 -19.38 17.89 13.95
C THR A 368 -18.11 18.33 14.69
N GLU A 369 -18.23 18.62 15.97
CA GLU A 369 -17.07 18.74 16.86
C GLU A 369 -16.25 17.43 16.87
N PRO A 370 -14.93 17.51 17.11
CA PRO A 370 -14.09 16.34 17.22
C PRO A 370 -14.56 15.39 18.35
N ASP A 371 -14.56 14.08 18.07
CA ASP A 371 -14.75 13.07 19.09
C ASP A 371 -13.49 12.89 19.94
N ASN A 372 -13.53 11.97 20.94
CA ASN A 372 -12.41 11.68 21.84
C ASN A 372 -11.12 11.21 21.13
N SER A 373 -11.20 10.79 19.86
CA SER A 373 -10.05 10.45 19.03
C SER A 373 -9.53 11.64 18.20
N GLY A 374 -10.15 12.80 18.32
CA GLY A 374 -9.87 14.00 17.50
C GLY A 374 -10.52 13.93 16.11
N ARG A 375 -11.33 12.92 15.82
CA ARG A 375 -11.99 12.74 14.52
C ARG A 375 -13.31 13.50 14.49
N ARG A 376 -13.50 14.32 13.44
CA ARG A 376 -14.78 15.01 13.18
C ARG A 376 -15.70 14.08 12.36
N ASN A 377 -16.89 13.84 12.86
CA ASN A 377 -17.94 13.15 12.14
C ASN A 377 -18.69 14.15 11.22
N VAL A 378 -19.69 13.68 10.49
CA VAL A 378 -20.49 14.51 9.60
C VAL A 378 -21.98 14.24 9.80
N VAL A 379 -22.78 15.29 9.66
CA VAL A 379 -24.25 15.24 9.68
C VAL A 379 -24.80 15.84 8.38
N PRO A 380 -25.90 15.32 7.83
CA PRO A 380 -26.51 15.89 6.64
C PRO A 380 -27.22 17.21 6.96
N ILE A 381 -27.19 18.15 6.02
CA ILE A 381 -27.95 19.40 6.05
C ILE A 381 -29.27 19.16 5.32
N ALA A 382 -30.37 19.05 6.04
CA ALA A 382 -31.68 18.80 5.46
C ALA A 382 -32.07 19.91 4.46
N GLY A 383 -32.69 19.54 3.33
CA GLY A 383 -33.10 20.48 2.29
C GLY A 383 -31.99 21.00 1.39
N SER A 384 -30.81 20.38 1.46
CA SER A 384 -29.64 20.74 0.65
C SER A 384 -29.37 19.73 -0.49
N GLU A 385 -30.34 18.92 -0.81
CA GLU A 385 -30.27 17.91 -1.85
C GLU A 385 -30.03 18.57 -3.21
N GLN A 386 -29.13 17.99 -3.99
CA GLN A 386 -28.84 18.44 -5.36
C GLN A 386 -28.53 17.25 -6.26
N ILE A 387 -28.88 17.36 -7.53
CA ILE A 387 -28.57 16.36 -8.55
C ILE A 387 -27.32 16.81 -9.30
N LEU A 388 -26.38 15.89 -9.45
CA LEU A 388 -25.17 16.05 -10.24
C LEU A 388 -25.16 15.01 -11.35
N ASP A 389 -24.89 15.41 -12.58
CA ASP A 389 -24.89 14.53 -13.76
C ASP A 389 -23.57 13.79 -13.88
N PHE A 390 -23.66 12.45 -13.94
CA PHE A 390 -22.52 11.54 -14.15
C PHE A 390 -22.98 10.33 -14.95
N ASP A 391 -22.10 9.84 -15.81
CA ASP A 391 -22.31 8.63 -16.63
C ASP A 391 -21.49 7.43 -16.16
N THR A 392 -20.58 7.64 -15.21
CA THR A 392 -19.80 6.60 -14.57
C THR A 392 -19.56 6.95 -13.10
N VAL A 393 -19.67 5.97 -12.23
CA VAL A 393 -19.45 6.13 -10.78
C VAL A 393 -18.49 5.07 -10.25
N LEU A 394 -17.45 5.50 -9.55
CA LEU A 394 -16.48 4.63 -8.91
C LEU A 394 -16.59 4.75 -7.38
N VAL A 395 -16.99 3.66 -6.72
CA VAL A 395 -17.23 3.63 -5.27
C VAL A 395 -15.94 3.21 -4.56
N ALA A 396 -15.29 4.17 -3.86
CA ALA A 396 -14.00 4.02 -3.18
C ALA A 396 -14.12 4.27 -1.66
N VAL A 397 -15.13 3.65 -1.02
CA VAL A 397 -15.45 3.87 0.40
C VAL A 397 -14.84 2.84 1.36
N GLY A 398 -14.01 1.96 0.83
CA GLY A 398 -13.27 0.95 1.58
C GLY A 398 -13.46 -0.47 1.05
N ALA A 399 -12.76 -1.40 1.69
CA ALA A 399 -12.86 -2.83 1.41
C ALA A 399 -12.91 -3.63 2.72
N GLY A 400 -13.51 -4.81 2.66
CA GLY A 400 -13.68 -5.72 3.77
C GLY A 400 -12.94 -7.04 3.61
N ALA A 401 -12.96 -7.86 4.65
CA ALA A 401 -12.38 -9.20 4.65
C ALA A 401 -13.15 -10.13 3.68
N ASN A 402 -12.40 -10.91 2.89
CA ASN A 402 -13.00 -11.94 2.04
C ASN A 402 -13.28 -13.20 2.88
N PRO A 403 -14.53 -13.74 2.92
CA PRO A 403 -14.88 -14.87 3.77
C PRO A 403 -14.44 -16.24 3.23
N VAL A 404 -13.85 -16.33 2.04
CA VAL A 404 -13.51 -17.62 1.40
C VAL A 404 -12.70 -18.52 2.32
N LEU A 405 -11.64 -18.02 2.93
CA LEU A 405 -10.77 -18.82 3.79
C LEU A 405 -11.44 -19.10 5.15
N SER A 406 -12.06 -18.11 5.78
CA SER A 406 -12.70 -18.25 7.09
C SER A 406 -13.89 -19.23 7.05
N SER A 407 -14.60 -19.32 5.92
CA SER A 407 -15.71 -20.28 5.76
C SER A 407 -15.28 -21.75 5.76
N THR A 408 -14.01 -22.01 5.47
CA THR A 408 -13.40 -23.37 5.44
C THR A 408 -12.43 -23.61 6.60
N THR A 409 -12.30 -22.63 7.50
CA THR A 409 -11.42 -22.72 8.69
C THR A 409 -12.19 -22.20 9.92
N PRO A 410 -13.13 -23.00 10.44
CA PRO A 410 -14.07 -22.58 11.50
C PRO A 410 -13.40 -22.24 12.84
N ASP A 411 -12.18 -22.73 13.08
CA ASP A 411 -11.41 -22.47 14.30
C ASP A 411 -10.80 -21.05 14.34
N LEU A 412 -10.83 -20.30 13.22
CA LEU A 412 -10.40 -18.93 13.18
C LEU A 412 -11.45 -18.01 13.79
N LYS A 413 -11.12 -17.37 14.91
CA LYS A 413 -11.97 -16.33 15.51
C LYS A 413 -11.92 -15.05 14.68
N LEU A 414 -13.11 -14.49 14.45
CA LEU A 414 -13.31 -13.26 13.71
C LEU A 414 -13.90 -12.19 14.62
N ASN A 415 -13.59 -10.93 14.33
CA ASN A 415 -14.30 -9.81 14.94
C ASN A 415 -15.67 -9.58 14.25
N SER A 416 -16.45 -8.62 14.76
CA SER A 416 -17.79 -8.30 14.22
C SER A 416 -17.80 -7.83 12.76
N LYS A 417 -16.64 -7.48 12.17
CA LYS A 417 -16.46 -7.05 10.79
C LYS A 417 -15.88 -8.14 9.89
N GLY A 418 -15.68 -9.36 10.41
CA GLY A 418 -15.14 -10.49 9.65
C GLY A 418 -13.61 -10.54 9.53
N TYR A 419 -12.87 -9.64 10.20
CA TYR A 419 -11.41 -9.67 10.24
C TYR A 419 -10.90 -10.70 11.25
N TYR A 420 -9.73 -11.29 10.98
CA TYR A 420 -9.13 -12.29 11.87
C TYR A 420 -8.65 -11.66 13.16
N ILE A 421 -8.92 -12.32 14.27
CA ILE A 421 -8.37 -11.95 15.58
C ILE A 421 -7.01 -12.62 15.70
N ALA A 422 -5.96 -11.81 15.79
CA ALA A 422 -4.59 -12.25 15.97
C ALA A 422 -3.91 -11.44 17.07
N ASP A 423 -2.95 -12.03 17.75
CA ASP A 423 -2.13 -11.36 18.76
C ASP A 423 -1.29 -10.25 18.08
N PRO A 424 -1.34 -9.01 18.55
CA PRO A 424 -0.66 -7.88 17.89
C PRO A 424 0.88 -8.00 17.86
N ALA A 425 1.48 -8.70 18.81
CA ALA A 425 2.94 -8.82 18.93
C ALA A 425 3.50 -9.98 18.09
N THR A 426 2.71 -11.02 17.86
CA THR A 426 3.15 -12.26 17.24
C THR A 426 2.42 -12.61 15.96
N GLY A 427 1.22 -12.04 15.75
CA GLY A 427 0.32 -12.43 14.67
C GLY A 427 -0.35 -13.80 14.89
N LEU A 428 -0.15 -14.47 16.04
CA LEU A 428 -0.75 -15.79 16.32
C LEU A 428 -2.27 -15.66 16.38
N THR A 429 -2.97 -16.53 15.65
CA THR A 429 -4.43 -16.60 15.63
C THR A 429 -4.96 -17.54 16.71
N SER A 430 -6.29 -17.72 16.75
CA SER A 430 -6.92 -18.75 17.60
C SER A 430 -6.59 -20.18 17.21
N LYS A 431 -6.16 -20.43 15.94
CA LYS A 431 -5.77 -21.76 15.47
C LYS A 431 -4.27 -21.96 15.69
N PRO A 432 -3.84 -23.03 16.39
CA PRO A 432 -2.43 -23.28 16.67
C PRO A 432 -1.58 -23.32 15.39
N ARG A 433 -0.39 -22.74 15.43
CA ARG A 433 0.57 -22.67 14.32
C ARG A 433 0.07 -21.89 13.09
N VAL A 434 -1.05 -21.18 13.20
CA VAL A 434 -1.60 -20.30 12.17
C VAL A 434 -1.45 -18.86 12.63
N TYR A 435 -0.78 -18.07 11.80
CA TYR A 435 -0.49 -16.66 12.03
C TYR A 435 -1.20 -15.80 10.98
N ALA A 436 -1.50 -14.56 11.28
CA ALA A 436 -2.13 -13.65 10.34
C ALA A 436 -1.62 -12.21 10.53
N GLY A 437 -1.62 -11.43 9.45
CA GLY A 437 -1.26 -10.01 9.52
C GLY A 437 -1.60 -9.25 8.25
N GLY A 438 -1.41 -7.92 8.30
CA GLY A 438 -1.86 -7.01 7.26
C GLY A 438 -3.37 -6.78 7.31
N ASP A 439 -3.94 -6.37 6.19
CA ASP A 439 -5.32 -5.87 6.11
C ASP A 439 -6.39 -6.89 6.53
N ILE A 440 -6.10 -8.18 6.49
CA ILE A 440 -7.03 -9.21 6.98
C ILE A 440 -7.21 -9.19 8.51
N VAL A 441 -6.29 -8.54 9.21
CA VAL A 441 -6.35 -8.37 10.68
C VAL A 441 -6.78 -6.96 11.05
N THR A 442 -6.16 -5.95 10.44
CA THR A 442 -6.33 -4.54 10.83
C THR A 442 -7.42 -3.80 10.05
N GLY A 443 -7.90 -4.34 8.95
CA GLY A 443 -8.57 -3.59 7.91
C GLY A 443 -7.57 -2.87 7.01
N SER A 444 -8.07 -2.19 5.97
CA SER A 444 -7.22 -1.49 5.00
C SER A 444 -6.30 -0.47 5.67
N ALA A 445 -5.00 -0.65 5.52
CA ALA A 445 -3.96 0.18 6.10
C ALA A 445 -2.88 0.53 5.05
N THR A 446 -1.64 0.73 5.46
CA THR A 446 -0.54 1.03 4.54
C THR A 446 0.27 -0.21 4.19
N VAL A 447 0.94 -0.19 3.03
CA VAL A 447 1.85 -1.25 2.59
C VAL A 447 2.86 -1.59 3.69
N ILE A 448 3.53 -0.56 4.23
CA ILE A 448 4.58 -0.75 5.23
C ILE A 448 4.03 -1.25 6.58
N SER A 449 2.79 -0.90 6.96
CA SER A 449 2.15 -1.45 8.17
C SER A 449 1.86 -2.93 8.01
N ALA A 450 1.39 -3.35 6.82
CA ALA A 450 1.20 -4.76 6.51
C ALA A 450 2.53 -5.55 6.54
N MET A 451 3.62 -4.93 6.05
CA MET A 451 4.96 -5.50 6.13
C MET A 451 5.45 -5.62 7.58
N GLY A 452 5.21 -4.59 8.41
CA GLY A 452 5.55 -4.63 9.84
C GLY A 452 4.86 -5.78 10.58
N ALA A 453 3.56 -5.98 10.35
CA ALA A 453 2.82 -7.13 10.88
C ALA A 453 3.41 -8.46 10.40
N GLY A 454 3.80 -8.54 9.12
CA GLY A 454 4.48 -9.70 8.55
C GLY A 454 5.80 -10.01 9.27
N ARG A 455 6.64 -8.99 9.53
CA ARG A 455 7.91 -9.16 10.26
C ARG A 455 7.72 -9.71 11.66
N CYS A 456 6.78 -9.16 12.41
CA CYS A 456 6.46 -9.67 13.75
C CYS A 456 6.07 -11.16 13.69
N SER A 457 5.23 -11.51 12.73
CA SER A 457 4.80 -12.90 12.54
C SER A 457 5.94 -13.82 12.09
N ALA A 458 6.83 -13.37 11.19
CA ALA A 458 7.99 -14.14 10.76
C ALA A 458 8.91 -14.49 11.93
N GLN A 459 9.18 -13.51 12.81
CA GLN A 459 9.97 -13.73 14.03
C GLN A 459 9.31 -14.73 14.98
N ALA A 460 8.00 -14.62 15.20
CA ALA A 460 7.23 -15.53 16.06
C ALA A 460 7.19 -16.96 15.48
N ILE A 461 6.99 -17.10 14.17
CA ILE A 461 7.04 -18.39 13.47
C ILE A 461 8.44 -19.01 13.62
N HIS A 462 9.50 -18.24 13.38
CA HIS A 462 10.87 -18.74 13.53
C HIS A 462 11.15 -19.25 14.97
N LYS A 463 10.82 -18.45 15.98
CA LYS A 463 10.98 -18.85 17.40
C LYS A 463 10.23 -20.14 17.70
N MET A 464 8.98 -20.25 17.27
CA MET A 464 8.15 -21.43 17.46
C MET A 464 8.76 -22.68 16.79
N LEU A 465 9.18 -22.56 15.53
CA LEU A 465 9.74 -23.69 14.77
C LEU A 465 11.10 -24.15 15.31
N MET A 466 11.88 -23.24 15.87
CA MET A 466 13.20 -23.53 16.43
C MET A 466 13.17 -23.85 17.93
N GLY A 467 12.01 -23.78 18.58
CA GLY A 467 11.88 -24.00 20.02
C GLY A 467 12.58 -22.93 20.88
N ILE A 468 12.77 -21.72 20.33
CA ILE A 468 13.39 -20.59 21.02
C ILE A 468 12.37 -19.99 22.01
N LYS A 469 12.68 -20.04 23.31
CA LYS A 469 11.87 -19.38 24.34
C LYS A 469 12.25 -17.89 24.42
N ASP A 470 11.23 -17.04 24.60
CA ASP A 470 11.51 -15.64 24.94
C ASP A 470 12.23 -15.57 26.29
N ALA A 471 13.26 -14.72 26.36
CA ALA A 471 13.88 -14.41 27.64
C ALA A 471 12.78 -13.81 28.56
N PRO A 472 12.74 -14.17 29.85
CA PRO A 472 11.80 -13.53 30.76
C PRO A 472 11.99 -12.02 30.70
N ALA A 473 10.89 -11.27 30.55
CA ALA A 473 10.94 -9.83 30.62
C ALA A 473 11.60 -9.44 31.95
N GLU A 474 12.77 -8.80 31.88
CA GLU A 474 13.34 -8.19 33.08
C GLU A 474 12.33 -7.16 33.60
N GLY A 475 11.80 -7.41 34.78
CA GLY A 475 10.73 -6.66 35.45
C GLY A 475 11.16 -5.26 35.91
#